data_94eceeaa50d61b65b083ff43f37386cd
#
_entry.id   94eceeaa50d61b65b083ff43f37386cd
#
_cell.length_a   1.000
_cell.length_b   1.000
_cell.length_c   1.000
_cell.angle_alpha   90.00
_cell.angle_beta   90.00
_cell.angle_gamma   90.00
#
_symmetry.space_group_name_H-M   'P 1'
#
loop_
_entity.id
_entity.type
_entity.pdbx_description
1 polymer ?
#
loop_
_entity_poly.entity_id
_entity_poly.type
_entity_poly.pdbx_seq_one_letter_code
_entity_poly.pdbx_strand_id
1 'polypeptide(L)'
;LKGKKAENWKDRSSAFAKGIVDETVYAGEANKGLMTLTFENNFDWNDRLATNALDNICSIKLTETIREELGGTYSPSFSLSYDKYPKAKSTAMCYYTCDPTTVDKLTTATFEVLDKLIAEGPTETDLNKVKEQLILERKGRMERNGYWLGQIIGSRFYGYEMQTLEEYSAAVNALTIEDIKAVAAKYLKHDGYVRVSMKPESMKPAK
;
A
#
# COMPACT_ATOMS: atom_id res chain seq x y z
N LEU A 1 -13.36 32.36 -18.23
CA LEU A 1 -12.47 32.91 -17.22
C LEU A 1 -11.08 33.07 -17.86
N LYS A 2 -10.59 34.30 -17.97
CA LYS A 2 -9.18 34.52 -18.34
C LYS A 2 -8.32 34.11 -17.16
N GLY A 3 -7.56 33.04 -17.30
CA GLY A 3 -6.60 32.59 -16.28
C GLY A 3 -5.47 33.62 -16.09
N LYS A 4 -5.01 33.77 -14.87
CA LYS A 4 -3.76 34.49 -14.57
C LYS A 4 -2.59 33.68 -15.13
N LYS A 5 -1.44 34.34 -15.37
CA LYS A 5 -0.19 33.61 -15.71
C LYS A 5 0.06 32.50 -14.71
N ALA A 6 0.57 31.36 -15.19
CA ALA A 6 1.01 30.27 -14.32
C ALA A 6 1.99 30.79 -13.28
N GLU A 7 1.76 30.41 -12.02
CA GLU A 7 2.65 30.78 -10.92
C GLU A 7 3.97 30.00 -11.02
N ASN A 8 5.08 30.65 -10.73
CA ASN A 8 6.37 29.99 -10.58
C ASN A 8 6.40 29.29 -9.22
N TRP A 9 6.11 28.01 -9.21
CA TRP A 9 6.23 27.20 -8.01
C TRP A 9 7.65 26.63 -7.85
N LYS A 10 8.10 26.47 -6.61
CA LYS A 10 9.34 25.75 -6.28
C LYS A 10 8.98 24.42 -5.67
N ASP A 11 9.55 23.35 -6.21
CA ASP A 11 9.52 22.04 -5.56
C ASP A 11 10.25 22.15 -4.21
N ARG A 12 9.49 22.04 -3.12
CA ARG A 12 9.97 21.95 -1.74
C ARG A 12 9.71 20.58 -1.18
N SER A 13 9.58 19.58 -2.05
CA SER A 13 9.25 18.22 -1.66
C SER A 13 10.20 17.74 -0.57
N SER A 14 9.63 17.23 0.50
CA SER A 14 10.36 16.40 1.45
C SER A 14 10.87 15.16 0.71
N ALA A 15 12.12 14.81 0.92
CA ALA A 15 12.63 13.53 0.46
C ALA A 15 12.29 12.47 1.51
N PHE A 16 11.88 11.29 1.05
CA PHE A 16 11.80 10.11 1.90
C PHE A 16 13.20 9.74 2.39
N ALA A 17 13.29 9.15 3.56
CA ALA A 17 14.57 8.70 4.11
C ALA A 17 15.25 7.73 3.12
N LYS A 18 16.55 7.89 2.92
CA LYS A 18 17.33 6.99 2.06
C LYS A 18 17.80 5.80 2.86
N GLY A 19 17.70 4.63 2.26
CA GLY A 19 18.09 3.36 2.89
C GLY A 19 17.10 2.92 3.97
N ILE A 20 17.59 2.13 4.91
CA ILE A 20 16.76 1.55 5.97
C ILE A 20 16.82 2.45 7.20
N VAL A 21 15.63 2.86 7.67
CA VAL A 21 15.43 3.50 8.98
C VAL A 21 14.57 2.56 9.80
N ASP A 22 15.12 2.10 10.92
CA ASP A 22 14.49 1.14 11.82
C ASP A 22 14.61 1.65 13.26
N GLU A 23 13.49 2.18 13.79
CA GLU A 23 13.49 2.88 15.07
C GLU A 23 12.43 2.32 16.01
N THR A 24 12.77 2.27 17.30
CA THR A 24 11.81 1.98 18.35
C THR A 24 11.67 3.20 19.28
N VAL A 25 10.46 3.70 19.38
CA VAL A 25 10.10 4.82 20.26
C VAL A 25 9.39 4.28 21.50
N TYR A 26 9.79 4.78 22.65
CA TYR A 26 9.15 4.46 23.93
C TYR A 26 8.34 5.66 24.38
N ALA A 27 7.01 5.54 24.36
CA ALA A 27 6.12 6.63 24.71
C ALA A 27 4.75 6.12 25.16
N GLY A 28 4.10 6.89 26.04
CA GLY A 28 2.75 6.63 26.53
C GLY A 28 2.70 5.58 27.64
N GLU A 29 1.56 5.58 28.36
CA GLU A 29 1.29 4.71 29.51
C GLU A 29 0.46 3.47 29.13
N ALA A 30 -0.23 3.52 27.97
CA ALA A 30 -1.08 2.42 27.53
C ALA A 30 -0.25 1.19 27.19
N ASN A 31 -0.68 0.01 27.64
CA ASN A 31 -0.05 -1.28 27.30
C ASN A 31 -0.40 -1.67 25.85
N LYS A 32 0.08 -0.88 24.91
CA LYS A 32 -0.10 -1.08 23.46
C LYS A 32 1.22 -0.90 22.72
N GLY A 33 1.49 -1.83 21.82
CA GLY A 33 2.51 -1.69 20.79
C GLY A 33 1.88 -1.16 19.50
N LEU A 34 2.69 -0.48 18.69
CA LEU A 34 2.32 -0.01 17.37
C LEU A 34 3.48 -0.28 16.42
N MET A 35 3.17 -0.66 15.21
CA MET A 35 4.14 -0.78 14.11
C MET A 35 3.65 -0.02 12.90
N THR A 36 4.55 0.76 12.30
CA THR A 36 4.41 1.30 10.94
C THR A 36 5.60 0.85 10.11
N LEU A 37 5.34 0.41 8.89
CA LEU A 37 6.35 0.05 7.91
C LEU A 37 5.97 0.75 6.61
N THR A 38 6.87 1.58 6.10
CA THR A 38 6.60 2.40 4.90
C THR A 38 7.71 2.24 3.88
N PHE A 39 7.31 1.99 2.63
CA PHE A 39 8.17 1.98 1.46
C PHE A 39 7.77 3.16 0.55
N GLU A 40 8.73 3.91 0.04
CA GLU A 40 8.50 4.91 -1.00
C GLU A 40 9.38 4.62 -2.21
N ASN A 41 8.78 4.57 -3.39
CA ASN A 41 9.47 4.28 -4.64
C ASN A 41 9.05 5.26 -5.73
N ASN A 42 9.87 5.40 -6.78
CA ASN A 42 9.41 5.99 -8.03
C ASN A 42 8.33 5.09 -8.62
N PHE A 43 7.27 5.70 -9.15
CA PHE A 43 6.11 4.97 -9.65
C PHE A 43 6.02 5.01 -11.17
N ASP A 44 5.85 3.85 -11.78
CA ASP A 44 5.46 3.73 -13.18
C ASP A 44 3.93 3.72 -13.29
N TRP A 45 3.38 4.69 -14.02
CA TRP A 45 1.94 4.83 -14.15
C TRP A 45 1.25 3.65 -14.85
N ASN A 46 2.00 2.87 -15.63
CA ASN A 46 1.52 1.66 -16.27
C ASN A 46 1.23 0.53 -15.27
N ASP A 47 1.89 0.55 -14.11
CA ASP A 47 1.73 -0.47 -13.08
C ASP A 47 0.44 -0.31 -12.24
N ARG A 48 -0.36 0.75 -12.46
CA ARG A 48 -1.53 1.08 -11.62
C ARG A 48 -2.44 -0.09 -11.33
N LEU A 49 -2.80 -0.86 -12.35
CA LEU A 49 -3.78 -1.94 -12.20
C LEU A 49 -3.21 -3.09 -11.38
N ALA A 50 -1.99 -3.52 -11.70
CA ALA A 50 -1.29 -4.56 -10.95
C ALA A 50 -1.01 -4.11 -9.50
N THR A 51 -0.67 -2.83 -9.30
CA THR A 51 -0.46 -2.24 -7.97
C THR A 51 -1.75 -2.22 -7.14
N ASN A 52 -2.90 -1.90 -7.73
CA ASN A 52 -4.19 -1.98 -7.05
C ASN A 52 -4.54 -3.44 -6.65
N ALA A 53 -4.20 -4.40 -7.50
CA ALA A 53 -4.39 -5.81 -7.17
C ALA A 53 -3.42 -6.24 -6.04
N LEU A 54 -2.16 -5.81 -6.09
CA LEU A 54 -1.18 -6.07 -5.04
C LEU A 54 -1.62 -5.52 -3.68
N ASP A 55 -2.17 -4.30 -3.63
CA ASP A 55 -2.72 -3.70 -2.41
C ASP A 55 -3.76 -4.61 -1.72
N ASN A 56 -4.72 -5.10 -2.50
CA ASN A 56 -5.74 -6.03 -2.00
C ASN A 56 -5.14 -7.37 -1.56
N ILE A 57 -4.20 -7.93 -2.33
CA ILE A 57 -3.51 -9.18 -2.01
C ILE A 57 -2.72 -9.05 -0.70
N CYS A 58 -1.94 -7.97 -0.53
CA CYS A 58 -1.21 -7.70 0.71
C CYS A 58 -2.17 -7.59 1.90
N SER A 59 -3.28 -6.89 1.75
CA SER A 59 -4.29 -6.74 2.80
C SER A 59 -4.89 -8.09 3.21
N ILE A 60 -5.19 -8.97 2.25
CA ILE A 60 -5.67 -10.33 2.51
C ILE A 60 -4.60 -11.12 3.26
N LYS A 61 -3.37 -11.21 2.73
CA LYS A 61 -2.30 -12.03 3.30
C LYS A 61 -1.86 -11.58 4.68
N LEU A 62 -1.76 -10.28 4.90
CA LEU A 62 -1.45 -9.75 6.22
C LEU A 62 -2.58 -10.01 7.22
N THR A 63 -3.84 -9.96 6.79
CA THR A 63 -4.98 -10.30 7.65
C THR A 63 -4.94 -11.78 8.03
N GLU A 64 -4.75 -12.67 7.07
CA GLU A 64 -4.64 -14.11 7.31
C GLU A 64 -3.51 -14.42 8.31
N THR A 65 -2.30 -13.92 8.06
CA THR A 65 -1.14 -14.25 8.89
C THR A 65 -1.15 -13.52 10.23
N ILE A 66 -1.30 -12.19 10.23
CA ILE A 66 -1.10 -11.40 11.46
C ILE A 66 -2.31 -11.50 12.39
N ARG A 67 -3.52 -11.54 11.85
CA ARG A 67 -4.75 -11.60 12.63
C ARG A 67 -5.19 -13.03 12.90
N GLU A 68 -5.34 -13.85 11.85
CA GLU A 68 -6.01 -15.16 11.97
C GLU A 68 -5.07 -16.24 12.50
N GLU A 69 -3.85 -16.33 11.98
CA GLU A 69 -2.90 -17.35 12.40
C GLU A 69 -2.18 -16.98 13.72
N LEU A 70 -1.74 -15.73 13.85
CA LEU A 70 -0.96 -15.29 15.00
C LEU A 70 -1.79 -14.63 16.10
N GLY A 71 -3.04 -14.23 15.82
CA GLY A 71 -3.89 -13.52 16.78
C GLY A 71 -3.29 -12.21 17.29
N GLY A 72 -2.32 -11.65 16.53
CA GLY A 72 -1.45 -10.58 17.00
C GLY A 72 -2.08 -9.20 17.00
N THR A 73 -3.10 -8.99 16.18
CA THR A 73 -3.82 -7.71 16.08
C THR A 73 -5.25 -7.95 15.63
N TYR A 74 -6.13 -7.01 15.95
CA TYR A 74 -7.51 -7.06 15.48
C TYR A 74 -7.64 -6.73 13.99
N SER A 75 -6.87 -5.75 13.50
CA SER A 75 -6.99 -5.27 12.13
C SER A 75 -5.65 -4.72 11.62
N PRO A 76 -4.83 -5.54 10.98
CA PRO A 76 -3.69 -5.03 10.25
C PRO A 76 -4.20 -4.22 9.06
N SER A 77 -3.60 -3.08 8.81
CA SER A 77 -3.91 -2.21 7.68
C SER A 77 -2.73 -2.20 6.72
N PHE A 78 -3.01 -2.42 5.46
CA PHE A 78 -2.06 -2.20 4.37
C PHE A 78 -2.67 -1.26 3.35
N SER A 79 -1.88 -0.37 2.80
CA SER A 79 -2.29 0.52 1.72
C SER A 79 -1.12 0.80 0.80
N LEU A 80 -1.36 0.72 -0.50
CA LEU A 80 -0.43 1.09 -1.54
C LEU A 80 -1.04 2.21 -2.38
N SER A 81 -0.60 3.43 -2.14
CA SER A 81 -1.03 4.63 -2.85
C SER A 81 0.02 5.10 -3.84
N TYR A 82 -0.40 5.88 -4.83
CA TYR A 82 0.52 6.46 -5.81
C TYR A 82 0.03 7.83 -6.28
N ASP A 83 0.99 8.71 -6.51
CA ASP A 83 0.79 10.06 -7.05
C ASP A 83 1.59 10.25 -8.33
N LYS A 84 1.07 11.02 -9.28
CA LYS A 84 1.78 11.39 -10.51
C LYS A 84 2.57 12.69 -10.34
N TYR A 85 2.09 13.59 -9.52
CA TYR A 85 2.65 14.92 -9.35
C TYR A 85 2.98 15.23 -7.89
N PRO A 86 4.02 16.06 -7.60
CA PRO A 86 4.96 16.68 -8.56
C PRO A 86 5.93 15.69 -9.21
N LYS A 87 6.14 14.52 -8.60
CA LYS A 87 6.93 13.39 -9.13
C LYS A 87 6.11 12.12 -8.97
N ALA A 88 6.21 11.24 -9.95
CA ALA A 88 5.52 9.96 -9.89
C ALA A 88 6.13 9.11 -8.77
N LYS A 89 5.36 8.85 -7.72
CA LYS A 89 5.75 8.12 -6.52
C LYS A 89 4.69 7.12 -6.11
N SER A 90 5.12 6.04 -5.48
CA SER A 90 4.26 5.14 -4.71
C SER A 90 4.67 5.13 -3.25
N THR A 91 3.70 4.97 -2.37
CA THR A 91 3.89 4.78 -0.94
C THR A 91 3.10 3.56 -0.50
N ALA A 92 3.80 2.51 -0.08
CA ALA A 92 3.19 1.35 0.56
C ALA A 92 3.38 1.47 2.07
N MET A 93 2.30 1.31 2.83
CA MET A 93 2.33 1.42 4.29
C MET A 93 1.59 0.24 4.92
N CYS A 94 2.27 -0.43 5.84
CA CYS A 94 1.66 -1.38 6.76
C CYS A 94 1.58 -0.75 8.15
N TYR A 95 0.42 -0.91 8.80
CA TYR A 95 0.18 -0.37 10.12
C TYR A 95 -0.68 -1.33 10.95
N TYR A 96 -0.32 -1.51 12.21
CA TYR A 96 -1.17 -2.17 13.18
C TYR A 96 -0.81 -1.80 14.62
N THR A 97 -1.76 -2.04 15.52
CA THR A 97 -1.53 -2.02 16.97
C THR A 97 -1.64 -3.43 17.52
N CYS A 98 -0.82 -3.78 18.50
CA CYS A 98 -0.74 -5.12 19.08
C CYS A 98 -0.33 -5.08 20.56
N ASP A 99 -0.15 -6.24 21.17
CA ASP A 99 0.54 -6.33 22.44
C ASP A 99 2.02 -5.88 22.26
N PRO A 100 2.54 -5.00 23.13
CA PRO A 100 3.90 -4.46 22.97
C PRO A 100 5.01 -5.51 23.04
N THR A 101 4.75 -6.68 23.64
CA THR A 101 5.69 -7.79 23.68
C THR A 101 5.76 -8.57 22.36
N THR A 102 4.76 -8.44 21.51
CA THR A 102 4.66 -9.16 20.24
C THR A 102 5.07 -8.34 19.01
N VAL A 103 5.35 -7.04 19.17
CA VAL A 103 5.68 -6.12 18.07
C VAL A 103 6.75 -6.70 17.14
N ASP A 104 7.84 -7.18 17.70
CA ASP A 104 8.98 -7.66 16.90
C ASP A 104 8.64 -8.96 16.16
N LYS A 105 7.92 -9.89 16.82
CA LYS A 105 7.44 -11.14 16.18
C LYS A 105 6.51 -10.83 15.00
N LEU A 106 5.55 -9.93 15.19
CA LEU A 106 4.60 -9.57 14.13
C LEU A 106 5.28 -8.78 13.00
N THR A 107 6.30 -7.99 13.32
CA THR A 107 7.11 -7.31 12.30
C THR A 107 7.85 -8.32 11.43
N THR A 108 8.47 -9.33 12.01
CA THR A 108 9.12 -10.42 11.26
C THR A 108 8.12 -11.13 10.36
N ALA A 109 6.96 -11.52 10.88
CA ALA A 109 5.91 -12.16 10.09
C ALA A 109 5.38 -11.26 8.95
N THR A 110 5.32 -9.93 9.17
CA THR A 110 4.97 -8.97 8.12
C THR A 110 5.97 -9.03 6.97
N PHE A 111 7.27 -8.99 7.27
CA PHE A 111 8.31 -9.11 6.25
C PHE A 111 8.26 -10.45 5.52
N GLU A 112 8.05 -11.55 6.23
CA GLU A 112 7.93 -12.89 5.63
C GLU A 112 6.76 -12.97 4.62
N VAL A 113 5.62 -12.34 4.92
CA VAL A 113 4.50 -12.24 3.97
C VAL A 113 4.90 -11.45 2.73
N LEU A 114 5.56 -10.30 2.90
CA LEU A 114 5.98 -9.47 1.77
C LEU A 114 7.06 -10.16 0.93
N ASP A 115 8.04 -10.81 1.57
CA ASP A 115 9.09 -11.59 0.91
C ASP A 115 8.52 -12.73 0.08
N LYS A 116 7.52 -13.42 0.60
CA LYS A 116 6.84 -14.49 -0.13
C LYS A 116 6.14 -13.96 -1.38
N LEU A 117 5.44 -12.83 -1.28
CA LEU A 117 4.82 -12.19 -2.43
C LEU A 117 5.85 -11.72 -3.47
N ILE A 118 7.01 -11.23 -3.04
CA ILE A 118 8.12 -10.85 -3.93
C ILE A 118 8.71 -12.07 -4.63
N ALA A 119 8.92 -13.17 -3.90
CA ALA A 119 9.59 -14.36 -4.42
C ALA A 119 8.68 -15.24 -5.28
N GLU A 120 7.45 -15.44 -4.86
CA GLU A 120 6.53 -16.43 -5.43
C GLU A 120 5.32 -15.78 -6.13
N GLY A 121 4.94 -14.56 -5.73
CA GLY A 121 3.67 -13.95 -6.11
C GLY A 121 2.49 -14.48 -5.28
N PRO A 122 1.25 -14.08 -5.60
CA PRO A 122 0.04 -14.62 -4.98
C PRO A 122 -0.30 -16.02 -5.48
N THR A 123 -1.15 -16.73 -4.75
CA THR A 123 -1.79 -17.94 -5.30
C THR A 123 -2.82 -17.58 -6.38
N GLU A 124 -3.13 -18.52 -7.29
CA GLU A 124 -4.21 -18.31 -8.26
C GLU A 124 -5.55 -18.00 -7.57
N THR A 125 -5.83 -18.68 -6.46
CA THR A 125 -7.04 -18.46 -5.66
C THR A 125 -7.12 -17.00 -5.17
N ASP A 126 -6.05 -16.47 -4.61
CA ASP A 126 -6.00 -15.09 -4.12
C ASP A 126 -6.13 -14.09 -5.28
N LEU A 127 -5.43 -14.33 -6.39
CA LEU A 127 -5.51 -13.46 -7.56
C LEU A 127 -6.92 -13.44 -8.14
N ASN A 128 -7.57 -14.61 -8.30
CA ASN A 128 -8.93 -14.69 -8.83
C ASN A 128 -9.94 -13.99 -7.90
N LYS A 129 -9.83 -14.20 -6.59
CA LYS A 129 -10.66 -13.50 -5.59
C LYS A 129 -10.51 -11.97 -5.71
N VAL A 130 -9.29 -11.47 -5.87
CA VAL A 130 -9.04 -10.03 -6.02
C VAL A 130 -9.55 -9.51 -7.37
N LYS A 131 -9.43 -10.26 -8.46
CA LYS A 131 -10.01 -9.88 -9.75
C LYS A 131 -11.52 -9.69 -9.66
N GLU A 132 -12.21 -10.66 -9.07
CA GLU A 132 -13.67 -10.57 -8.87
C GLU A 132 -14.05 -9.36 -8.01
N GLN A 133 -13.32 -9.15 -6.91
CA GLN A 133 -13.54 -8.00 -6.02
C GLN A 133 -13.36 -6.66 -6.75
N LEU A 134 -12.28 -6.48 -7.49
CA LEU A 134 -11.99 -5.25 -8.24
C LEU A 134 -13.08 -4.92 -9.26
N ILE A 135 -13.58 -5.93 -9.98
CA ILE A 135 -14.66 -5.76 -10.97
C ILE A 135 -15.97 -5.40 -10.27
N LEU A 136 -16.31 -6.11 -9.19
CA LEU A 136 -17.53 -5.85 -8.43
C LEU A 136 -17.53 -4.45 -7.80
N GLU A 137 -16.42 -4.04 -7.19
CA GLU A 137 -16.25 -2.71 -6.63
C GLU A 137 -16.35 -1.61 -7.71
N ARG A 138 -15.74 -1.84 -8.88
CA ARG A 138 -15.84 -0.92 -10.01
C ARG A 138 -17.29 -0.72 -10.42
N LYS A 139 -18.01 -1.82 -10.59
CA LYS A 139 -19.44 -1.80 -10.94
C LYS A 139 -20.25 -1.00 -9.92
N GLY A 140 -20.10 -1.28 -8.64
CA GLY A 140 -20.83 -0.56 -7.58
C GLY A 140 -20.46 0.93 -7.48
N ARG A 141 -19.18 1.29 -7.75
CA ARG A 141 -18.76 2.70 -7.78
C ARG A 141 -19.36 3.47 -8.97
N MET A 142 -19.52 2.83 -10.11
CA MET A 142 -20.09 3.46 -11.32
C MET A 142 -21.55 3.93 -11.14
N GLU A 143 -22.27 3.42 -10.16
CA GLU A 143 -23.62 3.86 -9.79
C GLU A 143 -23.65 5.22 -9.08
N ARG A 144 -22.47 5.75 -8.67
CA ARG A 144 -22.36 6.96 -7.88
C ARG A 144 -21.85 8.14 -8.70
N ASN A 145 -22.51 9.29 -8.60
CA ASN A 145 -22.07 10.52 -9.28
C ASN A 145 -20.63 10.93 -8.94
N GLY A 146 -20.21 10.73 -7.67
CA GLY A 146 -18.85 11.04 -7.23
C GLY A 146 -17.78 10.24 -7.97
N TYR A 147 -18.08 9.02 -8.39
CA TYR A 147 -17.20 8.23 -9.21
C TYR A 147 -16.93 8.89 -10.56
N TRP A 148 -18.00 9.30 -11.27
CA TRP A 148 -17.88 9.92 -12.59
C TRP A 148 -17.17 11.26 -12.53
N LEU A 149 -17.48 12.07 -11.50
CA LEU A 149 -16.76 13.32 -11.26
C LEU A 149 -15.27 13.05 -11.06
N GLY A 150 -14.90 12.06 -10.23
CA GLY A 150 -13.52 11.63 -10.01
C GLY A 150 -12.84 11.14 -11.29
N GLN A 151 -13.55 10.38 -12.15
CA GLN A 151 -13.02 9.92 -13.44
C GLN A 151 -12.74 11.10 -14.40
N ILE A 152 -13.66 12.05 -14.50
CA ILE A 152 -13.49 13.23 -15.35
C ILE A 152 -12.32 14.09 -14.89
N ILE A 153 -12.24 14.39 -13.57
CA ILE A 153 -11.14 15.16 -12.99
C ILE A 153 -9.83 14.41 -13.19
N GLY A 154 -9.78 13.14 -12.86
CA GLY A 154 -8.58 12.32 -12.97
C GLY A 154 -8.08 12.18 -14.41
N SER A 155 -8.98 11.94 -15.36
CA SER A 155 -8.68 11.90 -16.79
C SER A 155 -8.03 13.21 -17.26
N ARG A 156 -8.60 14.36 -16.86
CA ARG A 156 -8.06 15.67 -17.23
C ARG A 156 -6.75 16.01 -16.53
N PHE A 157 -6.63 15.64 -15.27
CA PHE A 157 -5.43 15.95 -14.47
C PHE A 157 -4.27 15.01 -14.76
N TYR A 158 -4.54 13.72 -14.85
CA TYR A 158 -3.50 12.70 -15.05
C TYR A 158 -3.31 12.27 -16.50
N GLY A 159 -4.25 12.61 -17.39
CA GLY A 159 -4.16 12.32 -18.82
C GLY A 159 -4.43 10.85 -19.18
N TYR A 160 -5.20 10.11 -18.37
CA TYR A 160 -5.62 8.74 -18.71
C TYR A 160 -7.00 8.72 -19.37
N GLU A 161 -7.24 7.70 -20.18
CA GLU A 161 -8.54 7.46 -20.77
C GLU A 161 -9.48 6.81 -19.76
N MET A 162 -10.75 7.26 -19.79
CA MET A 162 -11.79 6.62 -18.98
C MET A 162 -12.19 5.30 -19.62
N GLN A 163 -12.15 4.24 -18.86
CA GLN A 163 -12.50 2.89 -19.29
C GLN A 163 -13.98 2.58 -19.02
N THR A 164 -14.62 1.91 -19.94
CA THR A 164 -15.88 1.22 -19.71
C THR A 164 -15.71 0.09 -18.69
N LEU A 165 -16.79 -0.46 -18.17
CA LEU A 165 -16.72 -1.62 -17.27
C LEU A 165 -16.15 -2.86 -18.00
N GLU A 166 -16.47 -3.04 -19.28
CA GLU A 166 -15.96 -4.14 -20.11
C GLU A 166 -14.46 -4.04 -20.30
N GLU A 167 -13.95 -2.88 -20.71
CA GLU A 167 -12.50 -2.64 -20.88
C GLU A 167 -11.74 -2.83 -19.57
N TYR A 168 -12.27 -2.30 -18.47
CA TYR A 168 -11.67 -2.51 -17.14
C TYR A 168 -11.67 -3.97 -16.73
N SER A 169 -12.79 -4.69 -16.92
CA SER A 169 -12.91 -6.10 -16.59
C SER A 169 -11.97 -6.96 -17.43
N ALA A 170 -11.83 -6.66 -18.71
CA ALA A 170 -10.88 -7.33 -19.58
C ALA A 170 -9.44 -7.13 -19.11
N ALA A 171 -9.07 -5.91 -18.76
CA ALA A 171 -7.75 -5.60 -18.22
C ALA A 171 -7.48 -6.29 -16.87
N VAL A 172 -8.45 -6.30 -15.95
CA VAL A 172 -8.34 -7.02 -14.67
C VAL A 172 -8.19 -8.53 -14.88
N ASN A 173 -8.99 -9.13 -15.78
CA ASN A 173 -8.92 -10.55 -16.06
C ASN A 173 -7.59 -10.97 -16.73
N ALA A 174 -6.96 -10.07 -17.45
CA ALA A 174 -5.66 -10.29 -18.08
C ALA A 174 -4.48 -10.28 -17.09
N LEU A 175 -4.64 -9.77 -15.85
CA LEU A 175 -3.58 -9.79 -14.85
C LEU A 175 -3.13 -11.22 -14.56
N THR A 176 -1.82 -11.39 -14.45
CA THR A 176 -1.16 -12.67 -14.15
C THR A 176 -0.48 -12.64 -12.78
N ILE A 177 -0.11 -13.80 -12.26
CA ILE A 177 0.71 -13.90 -11.04
C ILE A 177 2.05 -13.17 -11.24
N GLU A 178 2.64 -13.29 -12.42
CA GLU A 178 3.92 -12.63 -12.73
C GLU A 178 3.81 -11.10 -12.75
N ASP A 179 2.67 -10.54 -13.18
CA ASP A 179 2.45 -9.08 -13.09
C ASP A 179 2.44 -8.62 -11.64
N ILE A 180 1.76 -9.35 -10.76
CA ILE A 180 1.71 -9.01 -9.34
C ILE A 180 3.06 -9.19 -8.67
N LYS A 181 3.76 -10.27 -8.98
CA LYS A 181 5.13 -10.53 -8.50
C LYS A 181 6.10 -9.43 -8.94
N ALA A 182 6.02 -8.99 -10.19
CA ALA A 182 6.86 -7.93 -10.72
C ALA A 182 6.64 -6.60 -9.96
N VAL A 183 5.39 -6.20 -9.71
CA VAL A 183 5.11 -4.96 -8.95
C VAL A 183 5.43 -5.12 -7.45
N ALA A 184 5.29 -6.31 -6.87
CA ALA A 184 5.74 -6.58 -5.51
C ALA A 184 7.26 -6.39 -5.38
N ALA A 185 8.05 -7.00 -6.27
CA ALA A 185 9.50 -6.84 -6.31
C ALA A 185 9.94 -5.39 -6.57
N LYS A 186 9.12 -4.59 -7.27
CA LYS A 186 9.42 -3.20 -7.59
C LYS A 186 9.11 -2.25 -6.43
N TYR A 187 8.00 -2.46 -5.71
CA TYR A 187 7.47 -1.50 -4.76
C TYR A 187 7.59 -1.91 -3.29
N LEU A 188 7.87 -3.17 -2.99
CA LEU A 188 7.99 -3.70 -1.61
C LEU A 188 9.39 -4.22 -1.28
N LYS A 189 10.39 -3.96 -2.13
CA LYS A 189 11.76 -4.43 -1.88
C LYS A 189 12.38 -3.78 -0.65
N HIS A 190 13.24 -4.53 0.04
CA HIS A 190 13.80 -4.17 1.33
C HIS A 190 15.13 -3.40 1.26
N ASP A 191 15.44 -2.74 0.14
CA ASP A 191 16.64 -1.91 0.01
C ASP A 191 16.46 -0.48 0.56
N GLY A 192 15.23 -0.11 0.90
CA GLY A 192 14.91 1.16 1.52
C GLY A 192 13.50 1.18 2.10
N TYR A 193 13.39 1.35 3.41
CA TYR A 193 12.11 1.50 4.11
C TYR A 193 12.28 2.30 5.40
N VAL A 194 11.17 2.79 5.92
CA VAL A 194 11.09 3.34 7.28
C VAL A 194 10.19 2.43 8.10
N ARG A 195 10.74 1.81 9.13
CA ARG A 195 10.00 1.08 10.15
C ARG A 195 10.06 1.85 11.47
N VAL A 196 8.91 2.13 12.05
CA VAL A 196 8.84 2.69 13.40
C VAL A 196 7.95 1.80 14.27
N SER A 197 8.50 1.33 15.37
CA SER A 197 7.75 0.66 16.43
C SER A 197 7.59 1.60 17.61
N MET A 198 6.40 1.61 18.22
CA MET A 198 6.16 2.29 19.49
C MET A 198 5.85 1.24 20.56
N LYS A 199 6.51 1.36 21.70
CA LYS A 199 6.29 0.54 22.92
C LYS A 199 6.01 1.47 24.10
N PRO A 200 5.30 1.01 25.16
CA PRO A 200 5.08 1.80 26.36
C PRO A 200 6.40 2.29 26.98
N GLU A 201 6.36 3.44 27.63
CA GLU A 201 7.53 4.01 28.30
C GLU A 201 8.12 3.09 29.37
N SER A 202 7.26 2.31 30.06
CA SER A 202 7.67 1.30 31.05
C SER A 202 8.56 0.18 30.49
N MET A 203 8.57 -0.02 29.16
CA MET A 203 9.42 -1.02 28.50
C MET A 203 10.75 -0.43 28.00
N LYS A 204 11.01 0.84 28.25
CA LYS A 204 12.28 1.48 27.87
C LYS A 204 13.44 0.83 28.62
N PRO A 205 14.49 0.34 27.91
CA PRO A 205 15.68 -0.21 28.57
C PRO A 205 16.31 0.81 29.52
N ALA A 206 16.74 0.35 30.68
CA ALA A 206 17.54 1.19 31.55
C ALA A 206 18.83 1.58 30.81
N LYS A 207 19.21 2.86 30.93
CA LYS A 207 20.46 3.38 30.35
C LYS A 207 21.65 2.80 31.06
#